data_cdc566be893c3b15433b6dfe333c481f
#
_entry.id   cdc566be893c3b15433b6dfe333c481f
#
_cell.length_a   1.000
_cell.length_b   1.000
_cell.length_c   1.000
_cell.angle_alpha   90.00
_cell.angle_beta   90.00
_cell.angle_gamma   90.00
#
_symmetry.space_group_name_H-M   'P 1'
#
loop_
_entity.id
_entity.type
_entity.pdbx_description
1 polymer ?
#
loop_
_entity_poly.entity_id
_entity_poly.type
_entity_poly.pdbx_seq_one_letter_code
_entity_poly.pdbx_strand_id
1 'polypeptide(L)'
;MDAEPRTYICIDLKSYYASVECVARGLDPLTARLLVADETRSDNTIVLAVSPALKAVGVRSCPRLFEAKQAIRLAEARLRRKLDYVIAPPRMAEYERVSAYIYGIYLKYVAVEDIHVYSIDEVFMDVTAYLGLYRARAARAGMSPAHFMALTIIRDVLKATGITATVGIGPNLYLAKVGMDIVAKKAPADRDGVRIAELDEEQYKRLLWPVRPLTAFWQMGEGKTRRLAKYGIFTMGDIARTSIASEEFLYQLFGIDAEILIDHAWGIEPCTLADIKAYRPKAHSLSVGQVLPRPYAFDEARLVFAEMVEQLSMDLVAKGLATGCLSFWVAFDPVSLEKCRYDGPLSIDYYGRLHPKHTGGTVRLRTRTASDRALREALLAAFDARVDRQLYIRRLGVCAADTHNDCLQLDMFTDYAALEGEERMQRVILGIRRKYGSNAILKGMNYLEGATARERNTQIGGHRA
;
A
#
# COMPACT_ATOMS: atom_id res chain seq x y z
N MET A 1 6.57 22.42 31.17
CA MET A 1 5.12 22.49 30.84
C MET A 1 4.76 21.11 30.31
N ASP A 2 4.10 20.32 31.14
CA ASP A 2 3.61 19.01 30.70
C ASP A 2 2.61 19.24 29.57
N ALA A 3 2.88 18.71 28.38
CA ALA A 3 1.97 18.83 27.26
C ALA A 3 0.64 18.18 27.64
N GLU A 4 -0.49 18.83 27.35
CA GLU A 4 -1.80 18.24 27.60
C GLU A 4 -1.85 16.84 26.93
N PRO A 5 -2.38 15.83 27.64
CA PRO A 5 -2.45 14.47 27.09
C PRO A 5 -3.26 14.48 25.80
N ARG A 6 -2.64 14.03 24.70
CA ARG A 6 -3.27 13.99 23.39
C ARG A 6 -4.28 12.84 23.31
N THR A 7 -5.22 12.96 22.40
CA THR A 7 -6.18 11.91 22.07
C THR A 7 -6.27 11.76 20.56
N TYR A 8 -5.93 10.58 20.08
CA TYR A 8 -5.99 10.24 18.67
C TYR A 8 -7.11 9.24 18.39
N ILE A 9 -7.75 9.40 17.24
CA ILE A 9 -8.72 8.45 16.68
C ILE A 9 -8.13 7.89 15.39
N CYS A 10 -8.13 6.55 15.25
CA CYS A 10 -7.83 5.86 14.00
C CYS A 10 -9.11 5.22 13.47
N ILE A 11 -9.51 5.53 12.23
CA ILE A 11 -10.74 5.03 11.59
C ILE A 11 -10.36 4.20 10.38
N ASP A 12 -10.92 2.99 10.26
CA ASP A 12 -10.78 2.06 9.12
C ASP A 12 -12.17 1.70 8.59
N LEU A 13 -12.44 2.03 7.33
CA LEU A 13 -13.70 1.72 6.64
C LEU A 13 -13.80 0.22 6.38
N LYS A 14 -14.89 -0.37 6.82
CA LYS A 14 -15.04 -1.83 6.85
C LYS A 14 -15.10 -2.45 5.47
N SER A 15 -14.10 -3.29 5.13
CA SER A 15 -14.01 -3.98 3.82
C SER A 15 -14.24 -3.05 2.63
N TYR A 16 -13.60 -1.91 2.63
CA TYR A 16 -13.93 -0.69 1.91
C TYR A 16 -14.40 -0.92 0.46
N TYR A 17 -13.57 -1.48 -0.42
CA TYR A 17 -13.95 -1.69 -1.83
C TYR A 17 -15.17 -2.60 -1.97
N ALA A 18 -15.26 -3.66 -1.16
CA ALA A 18 -16.43 -4.53 -1.17
C ALA A 18 -17.69 -3.80 -0.70
N SER A 19 -17.57 -2.92 0.30
CA SER A 19 -18.69 -2.11 0.78
C SER A 19 -19.16 -1.11 -0.26
N VAL A 20 -18.26 -0.42 -0.96
CA VAL A 20 -18.60 0.47 -2.09
C VAL A 20 -19.35 -0.31 -3.17
N GLU A 21 -18.88 -1.50 -3.53
CA GLU A 21 -19.53 -2.34 -4.54
C GLU A 21 -20.89 -2.88 -4.10
N CYS A 22 -21.06 -3.20 -2.82
CA CYS A 22 -22.37 -3.59 -2.26
C CYS A 22 -23.35 -2.44 -2.34
N VAL A 23 -22.99 -1.26 -1.85
CA VAL A 23 -23.87 -0.07 -1.86
C VAL A 23 -24.26 0.29 -3.28
N ALA A 24 -23.33 0.29 -4.24
CA ALA A 24 -23.60 0.59 -5.64
C ALA A 24 -24.59 -0.39 -6.29
N ARG A 25 -24.78 -1.58 -5.73
CA ARG A 25 -25.72 -2.62 -6.18
C ARG A 25 -26.99 -2.70 -5.33
N GLY A 26 -27.18 -1.78 -4.39
CA GLY A 26 -28.33 -1.84 -3.45
C GLY A 26 -28.25 -3.00 -2.47
N LEU A 27 -27.05 -3.55 -2.21
CA LEU A 27 -26.83 -4.64 -1.27
C LEU A 27 -26.32 -4.10 0.08
N ASP A 28 -26.68 -4.76 1.17
CA ASP A 28 -26.13 -4.45 2.49
C ASP A 28 -24.69 -4.94 2.61
N PRO A 29 -23.70 -4.04 2.85
CA PRO A 29 -22.28 -4.40 2.98
C PRO A 29 -21.96 -5.42 4.08
N LEU A 30 -22.77 -5.50 5.13
CA LEU A 30 -22.52 -6.39 6.26
C LEU A 30 -22.96 -7.83 5.99
N THR A 31 -24.04 -8.02 5.24
CA THR A 31 -24.68 -9.31 5.01
C THR A 31 -24.45 -9.89 3.61
N ALA A 32 -24.20 -9.04 2.63
CA ALA A 32 -23.94 -9.46 1.26
C ALA A 32 -22.61 -10.23 1.12
N ARG A 33 -22.62 -11.31 0.34
CA ARG A 33 -21.44 -12.08 -0.01
C ARG A 33 -20.86 -11.55 -1.31
N LEU A 34 -19.83 -10.72 -1.20
CA LEU A 34 -19.19 -10.08 -2.36
C LEU A 34 -17.68 -10.05 -2.18
N LEU A 35 -16.97 -10.29 -3.25
CA LEU A 35 -15.54 -10.03 -3.34
C LEU A 35 -15.22 -9.18 -4.59
N VAL A 36 -14.16 -8.39 -4.49
CA VAL A 36 -13.70 -7.52 -5.57
C VAL A 36 -12.46 -8.13 -6.22
N ALA A 37 -12.61 -8.59 -7.46
CA ALA A 37 -11.52 -9.17 -8.24
C ALA A 37 -11.78 -9.01 -9.74
N ASP A 38 -10.70 -8.96 -10.53
CA ASP A 38 -10.75 -8.92 -11.99
C ASP A 38 -10.65 -10.33 -12.55
N GLU A 39 -11.79 -10.97 -12.85
CA GLU A 39 -11.85 -12.30 -13.43
C GLU A 39 -11.32 -12.37 -14.88
N THR A 40 -11.20 -11.22 -15.57
CA THR A 40 -10.69 -11.20 -16.96
C THR A 40 -9.19 -11.49 -17.03
N ARG A 41 -8.46 -11.39 -15.90
CA ARG A 41 -7.02 -11.67 -15.85
C ARG A 41 -6.74 -13.17 -15.71
N SER A 42 -6.83 -13.68 -14.52
CA SER A 42 -6.67 -15.12 -14.22
C SER A 42 -7.07 -15.41 -12.79
N ASP A 43 -7.27 -16.66 -12.43
CA ASP A 43 -7.54 -17.07 -11.05
C ASP A 43 -6.37 -16.78 -10.07
N ASN A 44 -5.19 -16.42 -10.58
CA ASN A 44 -4.07 -15.93 -9.78
C ASN A 44 -4.17 -14.42 -9.44
N THR A 45 -5.19 -13.72 -9.92
CA THR A 45 -5.41 -12.31 -9.57
C THR A 45 -5.63 -12.13 -8.07
N ILE A 46 -5.22 -10.99 -7.53
CA ILE A 46 -5.46 -10.68 -6.12
C ILE A 46 -6.91 -10.21 -5.96
N VAL A 47 -7.59 -10.74 -4.96
CA VAL A 47 -8.86 -10.21 -4.49
C VAL A 47 -8.59 -8.97 -3.66
N LEU A 48 -9.04 -7.82 -4.13
CA LEU A 48 -8.76 -6.52 -3.50
C LEU A 48 -9.53 -6.31 -2.20
N ALA A 49 -10.74 -6.84 -2.13
CA ALA A 49 -11.55 -6.79 -0.92
C ALA A 49 -12.51 -7.97 -0.84
N VAL A 50 -12.83 -8.35 0.39
CA VAL A 50 -13.77 -9.43 0.74
C VAL A 50 -14.78 -8.88 1.73
N SER A 51 -16.07 -9.06 1.47
CA SER A 51 -17.14 -8.62 2.37
C SER A 51 -17.10 -9.33 3.72
N PRO A 52 -17.66 -8.71 4.79
CA PRO A 52 -17.72 -9.31 6.12
C PRO A 52 -18.38 -10.69 6.12
N ALA A 53 -19.44 -10.88 5.37
CA ALA A 53 -20.16 -12.17 5.29
C ALA A 53 -19.30 -13.30 4.68
N LEU A 54 -18.44 -13.01 3.70
CA LEU A 54 -17.48 -13.98 3.17
C LEU A 54 -16.30 -14.22 4.12
N LYS A 55 -15.82 -13.18 4.83
CA LYS A 55 -14.82 -13.35 5.89
C LYS A 55 -15.33 -14.27 7.01
N ALA A 56 -16.59 -14.14 7.39
CA ALA A 56 -17.22 -14.98 8.42
C ALA A 56 -17.27 -16.47 8.05
N VAL A 57 -17.29 -16.82 6.76
CA VAL A 57 -17.23 -18.22 6.31
C VAL A 57 -15.81 -18.73 6.04
N GLY A 58 -14.77 -17.90 6.29
CA GLY A 58 -13.36 -18.31 6.25
C GLY A 58 -12.56 -17.80 5.06
N VAL A 59 -13.13 -16.93 4.23
CA VAL A 59 -12.34 -16.28 3.16
C VAL A 59 -11.43 -15.23 3.78
N ARG A 60 -10.12 -15.34 3.56
CA ARG A 60 -9.11 -14.41 4.08
C ARG A 60 -9.21 -13.03 3.41
N SER A 61 -8.60 -12.02 3.99
CA SER A 61 -8.39 -10.72 3.33
C SER A 61 -7.31 -10.85 2.26
N CYS A 62 -7.53 -10.21 1.10
CA CYS A 62 -6.58 -10.15 -0.02
C CYS A 62 -6.00 -11.50 -0.49
N PRO A 63 -6.79 -12.59 -0.62
CA PRO A 63 -6.30 -13.87 -1.13
C PRO A 63 -6.12 -13.79 -2.66
N ARG A 64 -5.54 -14.81 -3.27
CA ARG A 64 -5.70 -15.03 -4.70
C ARG A 64 -7.13 -15.49 -5.00
N LEU A 65 -7.64 -15.21 -6.19
CA LEU A 65 -9.01 -15.56 -6.55
C LEU A 65 -9.28 -17.08 -6.43
N PHE A 66 -8.32 -17.93 -6.84
CA PHE A 66 -8.44 -19.37 -6.67
C PHE A 66 -8.52 -19.81 -5.20
N GLU A 67 -7.75 -19.13 -4.30
CA GLU A 67 -7.81 -19.41 -2.85
C GLU A 67 -9.17 -19.01 -2.26
N ALA A 68 -9.72 -17.85 -2.69
CA ALA A 68 -11.03 -17.41 -2.27
C ALA A 68 -12.12 -18.39 -2.73
N LYS A 69 -12.09 -18.82 -4.02
CA LYS A 69 -13.01 -19.82 -4.56
C LYS A 69 -12.90 -21.16 -3.81
N GLN A 70 -11.67 -21.59 -3.48
CA GLN A 70 -11.45 -22.80 -2.68
C GLN A 70 -12.01 -22.68 -1.26
N ALA A 71 -11.78 -21.56 -0.57
CA ALA A 71 -12.31 -21.32 0.77
C ALA A 71 -13.86 -21.33 0.77
N ILE A 72 -14.49 -20.76 -0.26
CA ILE A 72 -15.96 -20.79 -0.42
C ILE A 72 -16.44 -22.23 -0.60
N ARG A 73 -15.82 -23.03 -1.48
CA ARG A 73 -16.18 -24.44 -1.68
C ARG A 73 -16.07 -25.28 -0.38
N LEU A 74 -15.03 -25.05 0.40
CA LEU A 74 -14.86 -25.69 1.71
C LEU A 74 -15.97 -25.28 2.69
N ALA A 75 -16.35 -24.00 2.68
CA ALA A 75 -17.46 -23.49 3.49
C ALA A 75 -18.79 -24.10 3.05
N GLU A 76 -19.06 -24.23 1.74
CA GLU A 76 -20.25 -24.89 1.20
C GLU A 76 -20.36 -26.35 1.64
N ALA A 77 -19.24 -27.10 1.56
CA ALA A 77 -19.18 -28.48 2.02
C ALA A 77 -19.49 -28.61 3.54
N ARG A 78 -18.88 -27.71 4.35
CA ARG A 78 -19.11 -27.66 5.81
C ARG A 78 -20.55 -27.30 6.15
N LEU A 79 -21.15 -26.35 5.44
CA LEU A 79 -22.51 -25.86 5.67
C LEU A 79 -23.58 -26.72 4.98
N ARG A 80 -23.18 -27.68 4.15
CA ARG A 80 -24.05 -28.54 3.32
C ARG A 80 -25.04 -27.73 2.46
N ARG A 81 -24.64 -26.56 2.01
CA ARG A 81 -25.43 -25.68 1.10
C ARG A 81 -24.55 -24.87 0.21
N LYS A 82 -25.03 -24.52 -0.98
CA LYS A 82 -24.37 -23.55 -1.86
C LYS A 82 -24.45 -22.15 -1.27
N LEU A 83 -23.42 -21.37 -1.55
CA LEU A 83 -23.33 -19.97 -1.13
C LEU A 83 -23.34 -19.10 -2.39
N ASP A 84 -24.45 -18.43 -2.64
CA ASP A 84 -24.49 -17.42 -3.69
C ASP A 84 -23.59 -16.23 -3.29
N TYR A 85 -22.72 -15.82 -4.19
CA TYR A 85 -21.82 -14.70 -3.98
C TYR A 85 -21.55 -13.96 -5.29
N VAL A 86 -21.16 -12.70 -5.20
CA VAL A 86 -20.85 -11.82 -6.32
C VAL A 86 -19.34 -11.62 -6.41
N ILE A 87 -18.79 -11.70 -7.61
CA ILE A 87 -17.44 -11.21 -7.93
C ILE A 87 -17.61 -9.89 -8.69
N ALA A 88 -17.23 -8.79 -8.06
CA ALA A 88 -17.32 -7.47 -8.65
C ALA A 88 -15.97 -7.08 -9.28
N PRO A 89 -15.95 -6.61 -10.54
CA PRO A 89 -14.73 -6.05 -11.12
C PRO A 89 -14.32 -4.78 -10.35
N PRO A 90 -13.02 -4.51 -10.18
CA PRO A 90 -12.55 -3.29 -9.52
C PRO A 90 -12.94 -2.03 -10.32
N ARG A 91 -13.29 -0.96 -9.60
CA ARG A 91 -13.57 0.39 -10.13
C ARG A 91 -12.79 1.40 -9.27
N MET A 92 -11.47 1.49 -9.51
CA MET A 92 -10.57 2.24 -8.64
C MET A 92 -10.92 3.73 -8.56
N ALA A 93 -11.30 4.36 -9.67
CA ALA A 93 -11.72 5.76 -9.71
C ALA A 93 -12.96 6.01 -8.83
N GLU A 94 -13.91 5.08 -8.79
CA GLU A 94 -15.07 5.17 -7.91
C GLU A 94 -14.68 5.05 -6.44
N TYR A 95 -13.73 4.17 -6.11
CA TYR A 95 -13.23 4.05 -4.74
C TYR A 95 -12.53 5.34 -4.28
N GLU A 96 -11.70 5.94 -5.14
CA GLU A 96 -11.07 7.24 -4.85
C GLU A 96 -12.12 8.34 -4.66
N ARG A 97 -13.16 8.39 -5.50
CA ARG A 97 -14.26 9.36 -5.41
C ARG A 97 -15.03 9.25 -4.09
N VAL A 98 -15.39 8.02 -3.69
CA VAL A 98 -16.10 7.76 -2.43
C VAL A 98 -15.22 8.07 -1.23
N SER A 99 -13.93 7.73 -1.27
CA SER A 99 -12.96 8.06 -0.23
C SER A 99 -12.83 9.58 -0.05
N ALA A 100 -12.68 10.33 -1.14
CA ALA A 100 -12.64 11.79 -1.12
C ALA A 100 -13.94 12.41 -0.55
N TYR A 101 -15.09 11.83 -0.87
CA TYR A 101 -16.36 12.26 -0.30
C TYR A 101 -16.42 12.02 1.22
N ILE A 102 -15.98 10.85 1.69
CA ILE A 102 -15.91 10.53 3.12
C ILE A 102 -14.92 11.45 3.84
N TYR A 103 -13.77 11.74 3.23
CA TYR A 103 -12.82 12.71 3.75
C TYR A 103 -13.48 14.09 3.94
N GLY A 104 -14.30 14.53 3.00
CA GLY A 104 -15.11 15.75 3.13
C GLY A 104 -16.09 15.71 4.31
N ILE A 105 -16.58 14.52 4.72
CA ILE A 105 -17.40 14.39 5.93
C ILE A 105 -16.53 14.58 7.17
N TYR A 106 -15.31 13.99 7.22
CA TYR A 106 -14.39 14.15 8.34
C TYR A 106 -14.03 15.61 8.60
N LEU A 107 -13.85 16.41 7.54
CA LEU A 107 -13.54 17.84 7.64
C LEU A 107 -14.66 18.70 8.27
N LYS A 108 -15.86 18.17 8.48
CA LYS A 108 -16.90 18.84 9.28
C LYS A 108 -16.61 18.81 10.78
N TYR A 109 -15.75 17.90 11.21
CA TYR A 109 -15.47 17.60 12.62
C TYR A 109 -14.07 17.98 13.06
N VAL A 110 -13.11 17.89 12.16
CA VAL A 110 -11.69 18.04 12.43
C VAL A 110 -11.06 18.89 11.33
N ALA A 111 -10.19 19.82 11.68
CA ALA A 111 -9.46 20.63 10.72
C ALA A 111 -8.47 19.77 9.89
N VAL A 112 -8.09 20.27 8.72
CA VAL A 112 -7.16 19.55 7.81
C VAL A 112 -5.79 19.33 8.45
N GLU A 113 -5.39 20.21 9.37
CA GLU A 113 -4.14 20.11 10.11
C GLU A 113 -4.11 18.93 11.07
N ASP A 114 -5.25 18.53 11.60
CA ASP A 114 -5.41 17.51 12.63
C ASP A 114 -5.87 16.16 12.05
N ILE A 115 -5.84 16.01 10.73
CA ILE A 115 -6.16 14.75 10.03
C ILE A 115 -5.02 14.30 9.12
N HIS A 116 -4.70 13.01 9.15
CA HIS A 116 -3.74 12.35 8.28
C HIS A 116 -4.41 11.17 7.56
N VAL A 117 -4.45 11.24 6.23
CA VAL A 117 -4.92 10.13 5.38
C VAL A 117 -3.80 9.10 5.27
N TYR A 118 -3.96 7.98 5.98
CA TYR A 118 -2.98 6.89 6.00
C TYR A 118 -3.12 5.98 4.76
N SER A 119 -4.35 5.70 4.37
CA SER A 119 -4.68 4.97 3.13
C SER A 119 -6.00 5.47 2.54
N ILE A 120 -6.47 4.83 1.46
CA ILE A 120 -7.76 5.16 0.83
C ILE A 120 -8.97 4.91 1.76
N ASP A 121 -8.82 4.08 2.78
CA ASP A 121 -9.87 3.66 3.71
C ASP A 121 -9.52 3.89 5.18
N GLU A 122 -8.35 4.47 5.47
CA GLU A 122 -7.88 4.65 6.84
C GLU A 122 -7.33 6.06 7.08
N VAL A 123 -7.73 6.65 8.21
CA VAL A 123 -7.30 7.98 8.64
C VAL A 123 -6.95 8.00 10.11
N PHE A 124 -5.99 8.89 10.47
CA PHE A 124 -5.73 9.30 11.84
C PHE A 124 -6.20 10.73 12.06
N MET A 125 -6.74 11.00 13.24
CA MET A 125 -7.18 12.34 13.67
C MET A 125 -6.65 12.64 15.07
N ASP A 126 -6.04 13.79 15.26
CA ASP A 126 -5.83 14.36 16.59
C ASP A 126 -7.11 15.10 17.00
N VAL A 127 -7.82 14.56 17.97
CA VAL A 127 -9.12 15.12 18.39
C VAL A 127 -9.04 15.90 19.69
N THR A 128 -7.85 16.09 20.24
CA THR A 128 -7.60 16.69 21.55
C THR A 128 -8.33 18.02 21.72
N ALA A 129 -8.18 18.95 20.78
CA ALA A 129 -8.77 20.28 20.83
C ALA A 129 -10.31 20.29 20.72
N TYR A 130 -10.91 19.22 20.20
CA TYR A 130 -12.34 19.14 19.90
C TYR A 130 -13.16 18.48 21.02
N LEU A 131 -12.52 17.74 21.94
CA LEU A 131 -13.22 16.94 22.96
C LEU A 131 -14.10 17.77 23.88
N GLY A 132 -13.72 19.03 24.13
CA GLY A 132 -14.50 19.95 24.93
C GLY A 132 -15.94 20.12 24.45
N LEU A 133 -16.14 20.12 23.13
CA LEU A 133 -17.47 20.29 22.50
C LEU A 133 -18.41 19.09 22.75
N TYR A 134 -17.84 17.94 23.09
CA TYR A 134 -18.59 16.66 23.23
C TYR A 134 -18.81 16.26 24.68
N ARG A 135 -18.11 16.87 25.68
CA ARG A 135 -18.14 16.48 27.11
C ARG A 135 -19.55 16.28 27.65
N ALA A 136 -20.41 17.30 27.51
CA ALA A 136 -21.75 17.25 28.05
C ALA A 136 -22.65 16.17 27.40
N ARG A 137 -22.52 15.99 26.11
CA ARG A 137 -23.29 14.96 25.37
C ARG A 137 -22.79 13.57 25.69
N ALA A 138 -21.48 13.38 25.73
CA ALA A 138 -20.82 12.12 26.07
C ALA A 138 -21.18 11.66 27.47
N ALA A 139 -21.13 12.58 28.46
CA ALA A 139 -21.52 12.27 29.84
C ALA A 139 -22.98 11.78 29.96
N ARG A 140 -23.92 12.40 29.22
CA ARG A 140 -25.32 11.93 29.16
C ARG A 140 -25.47 10.55 28.53
N ALA A 141 -24.56 10.19 27.61
CA ALA A 141 -24.55 8.89 26.96
C ALA A 141 -23.73 7.83 27.72
N GLY A 142 -23.10 8.18 28.86
CA GLY A 142 -22.22 7.28 29.61
C GLY A 142 -20.94 6.87 28.84
N MET A 143 -20.43 7.76 27.99
CA MET A 143 -19.28 7.50 27.12
C MET A 143 -18.17 8.52 27.38
N SER A 144 -16.93 8.20 26.95
CA SER A 144 -15.87 9.20 26.85
C SER A 144 -16.19 10.22 25.74
N PRO A 145 -15.69 11.45 25.81
CA PRO A 145 -15.87 12.45 24.76
C PRO A 145 -15.33 11.98 23.40
N ALA A 146 -14.20 11.27 23.38
CA ALA A 146 -13.59 10.73 22.18
C ALA A 146 -14.45 9.62 21.56
N HIS A 147 -14.98 8.72 22.36
CA HIS A 147 -15.90 7.66 21.91
C HIS A 147 -17.17 8.25 21.30
N PHE A 148 -17.78 9.23 21.99
CA PHE A 148 -18.98 9.87 21.48
C PHE A 148 -18.73 10.62 20.16
N MET A 149 -17.59 11.32 20.05
CA MET A 149 -17.19 12.00 18.82
C MET A 149 -16.97 10.99 17.68
N ALA A 150 -16.21 9.92 17.92
CA ALA A 150 -15.96 8.85 16.94
C ALA A 150 -17.26 8.24 16.43
N LEU A 151 -18.17 7.89 17.34
CA LEU A 151 -19.49 7.33 17.00
C LEU A 151 -20.32 8.31 16.16
N THR A 152 -20.26 9.61 16.47
CA THR A 152 -20.96 10.66 15.73
C THR A 152 -20.43 10.76 14.30
N ILE A 153 -19.10 10.78 14.13
CA ILE A 153 -18.45 10.81 12.82
C ILE A 153 -18.84 9.59 11.97
N ILE A 154 -18.72 8.39 12.55
CA ILE A 154 -19.02 7.13 11.83
C ILE A 154 -20.49 7.07 11.41
N ARG A 155 -21.41 7.52 12.25
CA ARG A 155 -22.84 7.53 11.91
C ARG A 155 -23.17 8.52 10.80
N ASP A 156 -22.46 9.67 10.74
CA ASP A 156 -22.61 10.59 9.61
C ASP A 156 -22.09 9.96 8.30
N VAL A 157 -20.92 9.28 8.35
CA VAL A 157 -20.40 8.51 7.22
C VAL A 157 -21.38 7.41 6.79
N LEU A 158 -21.87 6.61 7.71
CA LEU A 158 -22.81 5.52 7.45
C LEU A 158 -24.10 6.04 6.82
N LYS A 159 -24.66 7.12 7.37
CA LYS A 159 -25.87 7.77 6.84
C LYS A 159 -25.68 8.28 5.41
N ALA A 160 -24.51 8.85 5.13
CA ALA A 160 -24.21 9.44 3.82
C ALA A 160 -23.81 8.42 2.75
N THR A 161 -23.20 7.30 3.15
CA THR A 161 -22.57 6.36 2.20
C THR A 161 -23.02 4.91 2.34
N GLY A 162 -23.72 4.53 3.40
CA GLY A 162 -24.05 3.14 3.71
C GLY A 162 -22.83 2.30 4.17
N ILE A 163 -21.68 2.94 4.43
CA ILE A 163 -20.43 2.28 4.81
C ILE A 163 -20.15 2.53 6.28
N THR A 164 -19.92 1.44 7.04
CA THR A 164 -19.53 1.49 8.44
C THR A 164 -18.01 1.42 8.60
N ALA A 165 -17.52 1.65 9.84
CA ALA A 165 -16.10 1.64 10.15
C ALA A 165 -15.80 0.96 11.49
N THR A 166 -14.51 0.70 11.70
CA THR A 166 -13.92 0.29 12.97
C THR A 166 -13.02 1.42 13.46
N VAL A 167 -13.01 1.66 14.76
CA VAL A 167 -12.29 2.78 15.37
C VAL A 167 -11.42 2.31 16.53
N GLY A 168 -10.21 2.85 16.59
CA GLY A 168 -9.36 2.81 17.78
C GLY A 168 -9.13 4.22 18.32
N ILE A 169 -9.14 4.34 19.62
CA ILE A 169 -8.89 5.59 20.35
C ILE A 169 -7.72 5.36 21.31
N GLY A 170 -6.77 6.27 21.35
CA GLY A 170 -5.62 6.16 22.24
C GLY A 170 -4.89 7.48 22.44
N PRO A 171 -3.97 7.55 23.42
CA PRO A 171 -3.19 8.74 23.73
C PRO A 171 -2.09 9.04 22.70
N ASN A 172 -1.80 8.09 21.80
CA ASN A 172 -0.85 8.22 20.73
C ASN A 172 -1.30 7.45 19.47
N LEU A 173 -0.61 7.65 18.33
CA LEU A 173 -0.96 7.05 17.05
C LEU A 173 -0.88 5.51 17.09
N TYR A 174 0.13 4.97 17.78
CA TYR A 174 0.32 3.51 17.88
C TYR A 174 -0.82 2.85 18.64
N LEU A 175 -1.19 3.36 19.82
CA LEU A 175 -2.26 2.79 20.64
C LEU A 175 -3.63 2.93 19.96
N ALA A 176 -3.89 4.06 19.28
CA ALA A 176 -5.09 4.20 18.45
C ALA A 176 -5.14 3.14 17.35
N LYS A 177 -4.01 2.92 16.64
CA LYS A 177 -3.93 1.94 15.55
C LYS A 177 -4.10 0.50 16.02
N VAL A 178 -3.34 0.07 17.03
CA VAL A 178 -3.43 -1.32 17.53
C VAL A 178 -4.73 -1.58 18.28
N GLY A 179 -5.28 -0.56 18.94
CA GLY A 179 -6.63 -0.60 19.51
C GLY A 179 -7.69 -0.90 18.45
N MET A 180 -7.60 -0.25 17.29
CA MET A 180 -8.46 -0.50 16.15
C MET A 180 -8.24 -1.91 15.58
N ASP A 181 -7.01 -2.28 15.24
CA ASP A 181 -6.69 -3.50 14.49
C ASP A 181 -6.89 -4.78 15.31
N ILE A 182 -6.56 -4.76 16.61
CA ILE A 182 -6.52 -5.96 17.44
C ILE A 182 -7.72 -6.02 18.38
N VAL A 183 -8.11 -4.91 19.00
CA VAL A 183 -9.17 -4.89 20.00
C VAL A 183 -10.53 -4.66 19.35
N ALA A 184 -10.71 -3.53 18.66
CA ALA A 184 -11.99 -3.15 18.09
C ALA A 184 -12.48 -4.15 17.02
N LYS A 185 -11.60 -4.67 16.16
CA LYS A 185 -11.98 -5.66 15.13
C LYS A 185 -12.53 -6.97 15.72
N LYS A 186 -12.20 -7.26 16.99
CA LYS A 186 -12.73 -8.46 17.73
C LYS A 186 -13.89 -8.13 18.64
N ALA A 187 -14.12 -6.86 18.96
CA ALA A 187 -15.22 -6.42 19.81
C ALA A 187 -16.58 -6.70 19.14
N PRO A 188 -17.66 -6.88 19.92
CA PRO A 188 -19.01 -6.91 19.39
C PRO A 188 -19.31 -5.63 18.62
N ALA A 189 -19.96 -5.76 17.47
CA ALA A 189 -20.46 -4.60 16.74
C ALA A 189 -21.75 -4.08 17.42
N ASP A 190 -21.97 -2.76 17.34
CA ASP A 190 -23.29 -2.21 17.66
C ASP A 190 -24.31 -2.57 16.56
N ARG A 191 -25.56 -2.12 16.72
CA ARG A 191 -26.64 -2.35 15.75
C ARG A 191 -26.34 -1.88 14.34
N ASP A 192 -25.45 -0.88 14.22
CA ASP A 192 -25.05 -0.23 12.96
C ASP A 192 -23.74 -0.84 12.40
N GLY A 193 -23.24 -1.91 13.02
CA GLY A 193 -22.00 -2.59 12.63
C GLY A 193 -20.72 -1.87 13.06
N VAL A 194 -20.85 -0.78 13.82
CA VAL A 194 -19.70 0.02 14.31
C VAL A 194 -19.00 -0.72 15.46
N ARG A 195 -17.69 -0.64 15.47
CA ARG A 195 -16.82 -1.19 16.52
C ARG A 195 -15.83 -0.15 16.95
N ILE A 196 -15.80 0.14 18.24
CA ILE A 196 -14.89 1.13 18.84
C ILE A 196 -14.15 0.49 20.01
N ALA A 197 -12.84 0.73 20.10
CA ALA A 197 -12.04 0.40 21.27
C ALA A 197 -11.25 1.60 21.71
N GLU A 198 -11.19 1.81 23.01
CA GLU A 198 -10.30 2.78 23.67
C GLU A 198 -9.17 2.00 24.33
N LEU A 199 -7.94 2.45 24.16
CA LEU A 199 -6.77 1.77 24.66
C LEU A 199 -5.78 2.77 25.22
N ASP A 200 -5.52 2.68 26.51
CA ASP A 200 -4.43 3.34 27.19
C ASP A 200 -3.20 2.41 27.35
N GLU A 201 -2.11 2.91 27.88
CA GLU A 201 -0.86 2.15 28.04
C GLU A 201 -1.00 0.95 28.99
N GLU A 202 -1.78 1.08 30.09
CA GLU A 202 -1.99 -0.01 31.04
C GLU A 202 -2.89 -1.09 30.46
N GLN A 203 -3.92 -0.70 29.75
CA GLN A 203 -4.78 -1.63 29.01
C GLN A 203 -4.01 -2.33 27.91
N TYR A 204 -3.10 -1.61 27.19
CA TYR A 204 -2.23 -2.17 26.20
C TYR A 204 -1.37 -3.30 26.77
N LYS A 205 -0.65 -3.04 27.87
CA LYS A 205 0.17 -4.05 28.54
C LYS A 205 -0.64 -5.25 28.96
N ARG A 206 -1.79 -5.02 29.59
CA ARG A 206 -2.67 -6.08 30.09
C ARG A 206 -3.27 -6.94 28.99
N LEU A 207 -3.75 -6.31 27.89
CA LEU A 207 -4.54 -7.00 26.86
C LEU A 207 -3.68 -7.47 25.68
N LEU A 208 -2.65 -6.71 25.30
CA LEU A 208 -1.95 -6.91 24.05
C LEU A 208 -0.54 -7.48 24.20
N TRP A 209 0.14 -7.32 25.33
CA TRP A 209 1.43 -7.94 25.56
C TRP A 209 1.46 -9.46 25.29
N PRO A 210 0.46 -10.27 25.66
CA PRO A 210 0.48 -11.70 25.39
C PRO A 210 0.02 -12.09 23.97
N VAL A 211 -0.44 -11.16 23.16
CA VAL A 211 -1.02 -11.47 21.84
C VAL A 211 0.01 -12.04 20.87
N ARG A 212 -0.38 -13.08 20.18
CA ARG A 212 0.36 -13.72 19.07
C ARG A 212 -0.54 -13.84 17.84
N PRO A 213 0.05 -13.84 16.64
CA PRO A 213 1.46 -13.62 16.30
C PRO A 213 1.84 -12.13 16.38
N LEU A 214 3.14 -11.82 16.46
CA LEU A 214 3.66 -10.43 16.41
C LEU A 214 3.24 -9.68 15.12
N THR A 215 3.03 -10.39 14.03
CA THR A 215 2.54 -9.81 12.75
C THR A 215 1.14 -9.19 12.83
N ALA A 216 0.42 -9.39 13.94
CA ALA A 216 -0.85 -8.69 14.20
C ALA A 216 -0.65 -7.20 14.55
N PHE A 217 0.56 -6.82 14.98
CA PHE A 217 0.87 -5.47 15.39
C PHE A 217 1.36 -4.61 14.22
N TRP A 218 0.97 -3.35 14.24
CA TRP A 218 1.42 -2.38 13.27
C TRP A 218 2.96 -2.31 13.20
N GLN A 219 3.53 -2.23 12.00
CA GLN A 219 4.97 -2.22 11.70
C GLN A 219 5.74 -3.52 12.05
N MET A 220 5.04 -4.59 12.46
CA MET A 220 5.63 -5.90 12.73
C MET A 220 5.47 -6.85 11.56
N GLY A 221 6.39 -6.77 10.58
CA GLY A 221 6.40 -7.68 9.44
C GLY A 221 7.02 -9.05 9.73
N GLU A 222 6.81 -10.02 8.83
CA GLU A 222 7.34 -11.38 8.89
C GLU A 222 8.86 -11.44 9.11
N GLY A 223 9.62 -10.48 8.53
CA GLY A 223 11.07 -10.44 8.67
C GLY A 223 11.52 -10.16 10.10
N LYS A 224 10.93 -9.16 10.76
CA LYS A 224 11.18 -8.82 12.15
C LYS A 224 10.75 -9.97 13.06
N THR A 225 9.56 -10.52 12.87
CA THR A 225 8.99 -11.62 13.65
C THR A 225 9.88 -12.88 13.58
N ARG A 226 10.31 -13.30 12.37
CA ARG A 226 11.20 -14.47 12.24
C ARG A 226 12.56 -14.26 12.88
N ARG A 227 13.09 -13.03 12.87
CA ARG A 227 14.37 -12.72 13.51
C ARG A 227 14.27 -12.82 15.02
N LEU A 228 13.20 -12.27 15.63
CA LEU A 228 12.91 -12.35 17.05
C LEU A 228 12.64 -13.79 17.52
N ALA A 229 11.91 -14.58 16.74
CA ALA A 229 11.57 -15.96 17.07
C ALA A 229 12.80 -16.87 17.26
N LYS A 230 13.93 -16.57 16.59
CA LYS A 230 15.20 -17.30 16.79
C LYS A 230 15.75 -17.21 18.21
N TYR A 231 15.31 -16.20 18.96
CA TYR A 231 15.76 -15.92 20.34
C TYR A 231 14.63 -16.13 21.36
N GLY A 232 13.55 -16.79 20.97
CA GLY A 232 12.43 -17.08 21.87
C GLY A 232 11.51 -15.90 22.16
N ILE A 233 11.61 -14.81 21.38
CA ILE A 233 10.80 -13.59 21.54
C ILE A 233 9.60 -13.68 20.60
N PHE A 234 8.38 -13.82 21.15
CA PHE A 234 7.15 -14.08 20.39
C PHE A 234 6.04 -13.08 20.64
N THR A 235 6.19 -12.19 21.61
CA THR A 235 5.15 -11.22 22.04
C THR A 235 5.75 -9.84 22.25
N MET A 236 4.89 -8.81 22.24
CA MET A 236 5.32 -7.45 22.58
C MET A 236 5.83 -7.36 24.03
N GLY A 237 5.22 -8.11 24.94
CA GLY A 237 5.71 -8.22 26.31
C GLY A 237 7.10 -8.87 26.43
N ASP A 238 7.44 -9.81 25.53
CA ASP A 238 8.81 -10.36 25.49
C ASP A 238 9.81 -9.29 25.04
N ILE A 239 9.45 -8.49 24.01
CA ILE A 239 10.29 -7.38 23.54
C ILE A 239 10.50 -6.35 24.66
N ALA A 240 9.44 -5.94 25.35
CA ALA A 240 9.52 -5.00 26.45
C ALA A 240 10.42 -5.50 27.59
N ARG A 241 10.31 -6.78 27.98
CA ARG A 241 11.19 -7.39 28.98
C ARG A 241 12.64 -7.48 28.52
N THR A 242 12.82 -7.82 27.23
CA THR A 242 14.19 -7.88 26.63
C THR A 242 14.85 -6.52 26.62
N SER A 243 14.09 -5.43 26.39
CA SER A 243 14.67 -4.07 26.40
C SER A 243 15.19 -3.66 27.77
N ILE A 244 14.56 -4.13 28.86
CA ILE A 244 15.07 -3.91 30.21
C ILE A 244 16.32 -4.73 30.49
N ALA A 245 16.34 -6.00 30.05
CA ALA A 245 17.43 -6.92 30.33
C ALA A 245 18.69 -6.64 29.47
N SER A 246 18.50 -6.29 28.20
CA SER A 246 19.55 -6.00 27.25
C SER A 246 19.02 -5.24 26.03
N GLU A 247 18.95 -3.93 26.14
CA GLU A 247 18.56 -3.05 25.04
C GLU A 247 19.51 -3.16 23.86
N GLU A 248 20.83 -3.21 24.16
CA GLU A 248 21.91 -3.36 23.17
C GLU A 248 21.69 -4.57 22.25
N PHE A 249 21.16 -5.66 22.77
CA PHE A 249 20.85 -6.83 21.96
C PHE A 249 19.80 -6.54 20.87
N LEU A 250 18.78 -5.74 21.16
CA LEU A 250 17.79 -5.33 20.19
C LEU A 250 18.37 -4.40 19.11
N TYR A 251 19.27 -3.48 19.52
CA TYR A 251 20.01 -2.63 18.57
C TYR A 251 20.94 -3.44 17.66
N GLN A 252 21.62 -4.47 18.17
CA GLN A 252 22.43 -5.38 17.34
C GLN A 252 21.58 -6.12 16.31
N LEU A 253 20.32 -6.46 16.63
CA LEU A 253 19.43 -7.13 15.72
C LEU A 253 18.80 -6.19 14.66
N PHE A 254 18.44 -4.97 15.04
CA PHE A 254 17.59 -4.11 14.22
C PHE A 254 18.19 -2.74 13.89
N GLY A 255 19.38 -2.42 14.44
CA GLY A 255 19.94 -1.09 14.30
C GLY A 255 19.02 -0.03 14.90
N ILE A 256 18.93 1.13 14.27
CA ILE A 256 18.06 2.24 14.72
C ILE A 256 16.56 1.87 14.76
N ASP A 257 16.13 0.89 14.01
CA ASP A 257 14.74 0.40 14.05
C ASP A 257 14.36 -0.22 15.41
N ALA A 258 15.36 -0.53 16.27
CA ALA A 258 15.12 -1.04 17.62
C ALA A 258 14.43 0.00 18.49
N GLU A 259 14.70 1.28 18.31
CA GLU A 259 14.09 2.38 19.05
C GLU A 259 12.56 2.35 18.94
N ILE A 260 12.05 2.39 17.71
CA ILE A 260 10.61 2.30 17.44
C ILE A 260 10.03 0.96 17.93
N LEU A 261 10.78 -0.13 17.81
CA LEU A 261 10.34 -1.45 18.26
C LEU A 261 10.17 -1.50 19.78
N ILE A 262 11.09 -0.91 20.53
CA ILE A 262 11.05 -0.83 21.98
C ILE A 262 9.91 0.09 22.44
N ASP A 263 9.81 1.29 21.87
CA ASP A 263 8.75 2.23 22.19
C ASP A 263 7.36 1.60 21.98
N HIS A 264 7.14 0.98 20.81
CA HIS A 264 5.89 0.28 20.54
C HIS A 264 5.63 -0.89 21.48
N ALA A 265 6.67 -1.60 21.93
CA ALA A 265 6.51 -2.66 22.92
C ALA A 265 6.02 -2.14 24.28
N TRP A 266 6.37 -0.90 24.63
CA TRP A 266 5.89 -0.21 25.82
C TRP A 266 4.55 0.55 25.60
N GLY A 267 4.05 0.64 24.38
CA GLY A 267 2.85 1.40 24.03
C GLY A 267 3.12 2.90 23.83
N ILE A 268 4.36 3.26 23.58
CA ILE A 268 4.82 4.63 23.38
C ILE A 268 4.93 4.91 21.87
N GLU A 269 4.51 6.10 21.45
CA GLU A 269 4.73 6.63 20.11
C GLU A 269 4.92 8.14 20.20
N PRO A 270 6.17 8.62 20.08
CA PRO A 270 6.44 10.04 20.20
C PRO A 270 6.03 10.86 18.97
N CYS A 271 5.89 10.19 17.80
CA CYS A 271 5.52 10.84 16.54
C CYS A 271 4.09 11.40 16.61
N THR A 272 3.94 12.66 16.21
CA THR A 272 2.65 13.34 16.13
C THR A 272 2.23 13.56 14.67
N LEU A 273 0.96 13.95 14.44
CA LEU A 273 0.51 14.33 13.08
C LEU A 273 1.27 15.55 12.54
N ALA A 274 1.70 16.46 13.41
CA ALA A 274 2.52 17.61 13.04
C ALA A 274 3.90 17.16 12.51
N ASP A 275 4.52 16.17 13.17
CA ASP A 275 5.80 15.62 12.74
C ASP A 275 5.68 14.93 11.38
N ILE A 276 4.62 14.12 11.18
CA ILE A 276 4.34 13.48 9.89
C ILE A 276 4.21 14.52 8.77
N LYS A 277 3.49 15.61 9.01
CA LYS A 277 3.28 16.68 8.03
C LYS A 277 4.54 17.52 7.77
N ALA A 278 5.35 17.70 8.77
CA ALA A 278 6.61 18.43 8.69
C ALA A 278 7.72 17.60 8.02
N TYR A 279 7.60 16.26 8.02
CA TYR A 279 8.62 15.37 7.49
C TYR A 279 8.94 15.64 6.01
N ARG A 280 10.21 15.78 5.71
CA ARG A 280 10.74 15.89 4.35
C ARG A 280 11.79 14.80 4.17
N PRO A 281 11.60 13.84 3.27
CA PRO A 281 12.58 12.78 3.04
C PRO A 281 13.90 13.38 2.54
N LYS A 282 15.03 12.88 3.07
CA LYS A 282 16.38 13.31 2.68
C LYS A 282 16.78 12.76 1.31
N ALA A 283 16.30 11.58 0.96
CA ALA A 283 16.55 10.95 -0.32
C ALA A 283 15.23 10.76 -1.07
N HIS A 284 15.25 11.07 -2.35
CA HIS A 284 14.09 10.92 -3.21
C HIS A 284 14.37 9.87 -4.28
N SER A 285 13.41 9.02 -4.54
CA SER A 285 13.45 8.10 -5.67
C SER A 285 12.07 8.01 -6.31
N LEU A 286 12.05 7.78 -7.62
CA LEU A 286 10.84 7.44 -8.36
C LEU A 286 11.02 6.05 -8.95
N SER A 287 10.01 5.20 -8.80
CA SER A 287 10.06 3.84 -9.35
C SER A 287 8.77 3.49 -10.08
N VAL A 288 8.93 2.71 -11.14
CA VAL A 288 7.83 2.11 -11.90
C VAL A 288 8.05 0.60 -11.88
N GLY A 289 7.02 -0.15 -11.52
CA GLY A 289 7.07 -1.62 -11.47
C GLY A 289 5.85 -2.24 -12.14
N GLN A 290 6.03 -3.39 -12.77
CA GLN A 290 4.94 -4.12 -13.40
C GLN A 290 5.07 -5.63 -13.21
N VAL A 291 3.94 -6.28 -12.92
CA VAL A 291 3.78 -7.73 -13.04
C VAL A 291 3.13 -7.99 -14.41
N LEU A 292 3.82 -8.74 -15.25
CA LEU A 292 3.32 -9.04 -16.59
C LEU A 292 2.14 -10.01 -16.53
N PRO A 293 1.16 -9.92 -17.44
CA PRO A 293 -0.05 -10.77 -17.41
C PRO A 293 0.27 -12.25 -17.64
N ARG A 294 1.33 -12.56 -18.40
CA ARG A 294 1.84 -13.90 -18.67
C ARG A 294 3.37 -13.90 -18.62
N PRO A 295 4.04 -15.05 -18.69
CA PRO A 295 5.49 -15.11 -18.96
C PRO A 295 5.80 -14.47 -20.31
N TYR A 296 6.70 -13.48 -20.36
CA TYR A 296 7.14 -12.80 -21.57
C TYR A 296 8.53 -13.28 -21.97
N ALA A 297 8.74 -13.48 -23.27
CA ALA A 297 10.06 -13.68 -23.84
C ALA A 297 10.89 -12.39 -23.73
N PHE A 298 12.21 -12.49 -23.96
CA PHE A 298 13.15 -11.38 -23.81
C PHE A 298 12.72 -10.12 -24.58
N ASP A 299 12.41 -10.23 -25.87
CA ASP A 299 12.11 -9.07 -26.71
C ASP A 299 10.78 -8.40 -26.33
N GLU A 300 9.76 -9.18 -25.98
CA GLU A 300 8.50 -8.66 -25.48
C GLU A 300 8.70 -7.91 -24.14
N ALA A 301 9.47 -8.50 -23.22
CA ALA A 301 9.75 -7.88 -21.92
C ALA A 301 10.62 -6.64 -22.07
N ARG A 302 11.55 -6.62 -23.01
CA ARG A 302 12.38 -5.46 -23.36
C ARG A 302 11.55 -4.29 -23.89
N LEU A 303 10.52 -4.58 -24.70
CA LEU A 303 9.56 -3.57 -25.16
C LEU A 303 8.82 -2.93 -23.98
N VAL A 304 8.25 -3.75 -23.09
CA VAL A 304 7.56 -3.25 -21.88
C VAL A 304 8.52 -2.48 -20.98
N PHE A 305 9.75 -2.92 -20.86
CA PHE A 305 10.78 -2.20 -20.10
C PHE A 305 11.05 -0.81 -20.69
N ALA A 306 11.13 -0.68 -22.02
CA ALA A 306 11.25 0.62 -22.69
C ALA A 306 10.04 1.54 -22.43
N GLU A 307 8.82 1.00 -22.42
CA GLU A 307 7.60 1.74 -22.04
C GLU A 307 7.65 2.23 -20.58
N MET A 308 8.19 1.41 -19.68
CA MET A 308 8.34 1.80 -18.27
C MET A 308 9.37 2.90 -18.07
N VAL A 309 10.46 2.88 -18.85
CA VAL A 309 11.46 3.97 -18.84
C VAL A 309 10.86 5.27 -19.34
N GLU A 310 10.05 5.24 -20.41
CA GLU A 310 9.31 6.42 -20.87
C GLU A 310 8.41 6.98 -19.75
N GLN A 311 7.66 6.11 -19.07
CA GLN A 311 6.82 6.54 -17.95
C GLN A 311 7.64 7.19 -16.84
N LEU A 312 8.77 6.58 -16.46
CA LEU A 312 9.66 7.14 -15.43
C LEU A 312 10.20 8.52 -15.82
N SER A 313 10.60 8.69 -17.09
CA SER A 313 11.02 9.98 -17.62
C SER A 313 9.92 11.03 -17.54
N MET A 314 8.71 10.69 -17.97
CA MET A 314 7.56 11.58 -17.90
C MET A 314 7.19 11.95 -16.43
N ASP A 315 7.32 11.02 -15.49
CA ASP A 315 7.09 11.26 -14.07
C ASP A 315 8.14 12.21 -13.47
N LEU A 316 9.42 12.09 -13.90
CA LEU A 316 10.49 13.01 -13.53
C LEU A 316 10.17 14.43 -14.03
N VAL A 317 9.87 14.59 -15.32
CA VAL A 317 9.51 15.90 -15.92
C VAL A 317 8.27 16.50 -15.25
N ALA A 318 7.24 15.69 -14.97
CA ALA A 318 6.02 16.15 -14.32
C ALA A 318 6.26 16.72 -12.92
N LYS A 319 7.31 16.25 -12.24
CA LYS A 319 7.71 16.68 -10.89
C LYS A 319 8.86 17.70 -10.88
N GLY A 320 9.42 18.06 -12.05
CA GLY A 320 10.60 18.94 -12.15
C GLY A 320 11.85 18.31 -11.53
N LEU A 321 12.03 16.99 -11.69
CA LEU A 321 13.14 16.24 -11.11
C LEU A 321 14.06 15.70 -12.19
N ALA A 322 15.35 15.56 -11.87
CA ALA A 322 16.34 14.86 -12.67
C ALA A 322 17.11 13.85 -11.82
N THR A 323 17.68 12.83 -12.47
CA THR A 323 18.48 11.79 -11.82
C THR A 323 19.78 11.54 -12.53
N GLY A 324 20.84 11.22 -11.78
CA GLY A 324 22.12 10.69 -12.27
C GLY A 324 22.31 9.21 -11.99
N CYS A 325 21.35 8.56 -11.28
CA CYS A 325 21.47 7.17 -10.87
C CYS A 325 20.19 6.41 -11.16
N LEU A 326 20.29 5.39 -11.97
CA LEU A 326 19.19 4.52 -12.36
C LEU A 326 19.44 3.10 -11.86
N SER A 327 18.40 2.40 -11.48
CA SER A 327 18.48 0.97 -11.21
C SER A 327 17.30 0.24 -11.84
N PHE A 328 17.50 -1.04 -12.13
CA PHE A 328 16.44 -1.91 -12.60
C PHE A 328 16.55 -3.30 -12.00
N TRP A 329 15.45 -4.02 -12.03
CA TRP A 329 15.40 -5.43 -11.66
C TRP A 329 14.41 -6.17 -12.54
N VAL A 330 14.70 -7.46 -12.74
CA VAL A 330 13.92 -8.39 -13.54
C VAL A 330 13.74 -9.67 -12.75
N ALA A 331 12.51 -10.14 -12.59
CA ALA A 331 12.22 -11.43 -11.99
C ALA A 331 11.66 -12.39 -13.04
N PHE A 332 12.21 -13.60 -13.04
CA PHE A 332 11.87 -14.64 -14.00
C PHE A 332 10.65 -15.46 -13.54
N ASP A 333 9.96 -16.04 -14.51
CA ASP A 333 8.83 -16.93 -14.26
C ASP A 333 9.32 -18.37 -14.02
N PRO A 334 8.68 -19.16 -13.13
CA PRO A 334 9.00 -20.58 -12.93
C PRO A 334 8.99 -21.41 -14.22
N VAL A 335 8.18 -21.05 -15.21
CA VAL A 335 8.11 -21.72 -16.53
C VAL A 335 9.46 -21.73 -17.25
N SER A 336 10.39 -20.84 -16.88
CA SER A 336 11.75 -20.84 -17.41
C SER A 336 12.48 -22.14 -17.10
N LEU A 337 12.24 -22.76 -15.94
CA LEU A 337 12.87 -24.04 -15.56
C LEU A 337 12.28 -25.24 -16.30
N GLU A 338 11.07 -25.11 -16.82
CA GLU A 338 10.40 -26.16 -17.60
C GLU A 338 10.77 -26.10 -19.08
N LYS A 339 10.96 -24.88 -19.60
CA LYS A 339 11.13 -24.64 -21.05
C LYS A 339 12.57 -24.37 -21.48
N CYS A 340 13.44 -24.00 -20.55
CA CYS A 340 14.81 -23.59 -20.83
C CYS A 340 15.79 -24.43 -20.03
N ARG A 341 16.99 -24.68 -20.59
CA ARG A 341 18.10 -25.22 -19.80
C ARG A 341 18.70 -24.08 -18.97
N TYR A 342 18.65 -24.19 -17.65
CA TYR A 342 19.17 -23.19 -16.75
C TYR A 342 19.95 -23.85 -15.61
N ASP A 343 21.24 -23.54 -15.55
CA ASP A 343 22.18 -24.07 -14.55
C ASP A 343 22.60 -22.98 -13.53
N GLY A 344 21.93 -21.82 -13.54
CA GLY A 344 22.23 -20.68 -12.67
C GLY A 344 21.56 -20.75 -11.29
N PRO A 345 21.74 -19.72 -10.46
CA PRO A 345 21.20 -19.69 -9.10
C PRO A 345 19.68 -19.63 -9.08
N LEU A 346 19.08 -20.41 -8.17
CA LEU A 346 17.63 -20.50 -7.98
C LEU A 346 17.15 -19.71 -6.74
N SER A 347 15.89 -19.37 -6.75
CA SER A 347 15.14 -18.80 -5.61
C SER A 347 13.82 -19.54 -5.46
N ILE A 348 13.19 -19.43 -4.28
CA ILE A 348 11.90 -20.03 -3.97
C ILE A 348 10.90 -18.90 -3.81
N ASP A 349 9.73 -19.00 -4.46
CA ASP A 349 8.64 -18.04 -4.30
C ASP A 349 7.81 -18.30 -3.01
N TYR A 350 6.82 -17.44 -2.76
CA TYR A 350 5.92 -17.58 -1.59
C TYR A 350 5.18 -18.93 -1.55
N TYR A 351 4.93 -19.55 -2.70
CA TYR A 351 4.24 -20.85 -2.82
C TYR A 351 5.18 -22.05 -2.82
N GLY A 352 6.47 -21.84 -2.57
CA GLY A 352 7.47 -22.89 -2.55
C GLY A 352 7.97 -23.34 -3.94
N ARG A 353 7.61 -22.62 -5.02
CA ARG A 353 8.05 -22.95 -6.38
C ARG A 353 9.43 -22.40 -6.66
N LEU A 354 10.27 -23.23 -7.26
CA LEU A 354 11.59 -22.81 -7.73
C LEU A 354 11.44 -21.92 -8.98
N HIS A 355 12.28 -20.90 -9.06
CA HIS A 355 12.44 -20.05 -10.24
C HIS A 355 13.87 -19.52 -10.33
N PRO A 356 14.37 -19.12 -11.53
CA PRO A 356 15.67 -18.47 -11.64
C PRO A 356 15.75 -17.24 -10.73
N LYS A 357 16.92 -17.04 -10.10
CA LYS A 357 17.15 -15.87 -9.25
C LYS A 357 16.99 -14.60 -10.09
N HIS A 358 16.33 -13.58 -9.53
CA HIS A 358 16.18 -12.27 -10.16
C HIS A 358 17.53 -11.65 -10.54
N THR A 359 17.56 -10.86 -11.60
CA THR A 359 18.70 -10.09 -12.04
C THR A 359 18.39 -8.59 -12.05
N GLY A 360 19.40 -7.77 -12.20
CA GLY A 360 19.24 -6.32 -12.27
C GLY A 360 20.56 -5.59 -12.23
N GLY A 361 20.49 -4.28 -12.14
CA GLY A 361 21.69 -3.48 -12.08
C GLY A 361 21.45 -2.00 -11.81
N THR A 362 22.53 -1.33 -11.51
CA THR A 362 22.60 0.13 -11.36
C THR A 362 23.41 0.72 -12.49
N VAL A 363 22.93 1.83 -13.03
CA VAL A 363 23.56 2.61 -14.09
C VAL A 363 23.73 4.04 -13.59
N ARG A 364 24.93 4.59 -13.72
CA ARG A 364 25.22 5.99 -13.42
C ARG A 364 25.35 6.76 -14.73
N LEU A 365 24.63 7.85 -14.81
CA LEU A 365 24.73 8.79 -15.94
C LEU A 365 25.83 9.80 -15.66
N ARG A 366 26.42 10.37 -16.71
CA ARG A 366 27.45 11.43 -16.59
C ARG A 366 26.84 12.71 -16.02
N THR A 367 25.67 13.08 -16.51
CA THR A 367 24.90 14.26 -16.09
C THR A 367 23.54 13.84 -15.58
N ARG A 368 23.00 14.58 -14.63
CA ARG A 368 21.61 14.39 -14.18
C ARG A 368 20.68 14.83 -15.29
N THR A 369 19.65 14.04 -15.55
CA THR A 369 18.69 14.33 -16.63
C THR A 369 17.35 13.65 -16.37
N ALA A 370 16.29 14.17 -17.00
CA ALA A 370 14.99 13.52 -17.15
C ALA A 370 14.73 13.07 -18.60
N SER A 371 15.71 13.22 -19.51
CA SER A 371 15.59 12.88 -20.93
C SER A 371 15.22 11.41 -21.14
N ASP A 372 14.09 11.16 -21.81
CA ASP A 372 13.65 9.79 -22.16
C ASP A 372 14.71 9.07 -23.01
N ARG A 373 15.33 9.77 -23.95
CA ARG A 373 16.37 9.20 -24.80
C ARG A 373 17.55 8.73 -23.98
N ALA A 374 18.12 9.59 -23.14
CA ALA A 374 19.29 9.25 -22.33
C ALA A 374 19.01 8.13 -21.31
N LEU A 375 17.87 8.18 -20.61
CA LEU A 375 17.46 7.15 -19.67
C LEU A 375 17.26 5.81 -20.39
N ARG A 376 16.59 5.82 -21.54
CA ARG A 376 16.28 4.62 -22.31
C ARG A 376 17.52 3.97 -22.90
N GLU A 377 18.43 4.73 -23.52
CA GLU A 377 19.69 4.21 -24.04
C GLU A 377 20.51 3.52 -22.93
N ALA A 378 20.68 4.19 -21.80
CA ALA A 378 21.45 3.66 -20.67
C ALA A 378 20.84 2.40 -20.06
N LEU A 379 19.52 2.41 -19.81
CA LEU A 379 18.83 1.30 -19.19
C LEU A 379 18.65 0.10 -20.13
N LEU A 380 18.37 0.32 -21.43
CA LEU A 380 18.26 -0.78 -22.39
C LEU A 380 19.62 -1.44 -22.64
N ALA A 381 20.71 -0.69 -22.72
CA ALA A 381 22.05 -1.26 -22.81
C ALA A 381 22.38 -2.14 -21.59
N ALA A 382 22.02 -1.69 -20.38
CA ALA A 382 22.21 -2.47 -19.17
C ALA A 382 21.30 -3.69 -19.07
N PHE A 383 20.06 -3.60 -19.55
CA PHE A 383 19.11 -4.71 -19.65
C PHE A 383 19.66 -5.77 -20.61
N ASP A 384 20.06 -5.37 -21.84
CA ASP A 384 20.58 -6.26 -22.87
C ASP A 384 21.86 -7.02 -22.44
N ALA A 385 22.68 -6.36 -21.58
CA ALA A 385 23.92 -6.96 -21.07
C ALA A 385 23.72 -7.93 -19.90
N ARG A 386 22.61 -7.84 -19.15
CA ARG A 386 22.47 -8.56 -17.87
C ARG A 386 21.31 -9.54 -17.83
N VAL A 387 20.30 -9.36 -18.67
CA VAL A 387 19.13 -10.23 -18.67
C VAL A 387 19.38 -11.42 -19.61
N ASP A 388 19.19 -12.62 -19.11
CA ASP A 388 19.31 -13.84 -19.90
C ASP A 388 18.19 -13.90 -20.94
N ARG A 389 18.58 -14.03 -22.23
CA ARG A 389 17.67 -14.01 -23.37
C ARG A 389 16.80 -15.26 -23.48
N GLN A 390 17.20 -16.34 -22.83
CA GLN A 390 16.47 -17.63 -22.91
C GLN A 390 15.35 -17.71 -21.87
N LEU A 391 15.41 -16.90 -20.81
CA LEU A 391 14.49 -16.99 -19.68
C LEU A 391 13.22 -16.17 -19.90
N TYR A 392 12.11 -16.70 -19.42
CA TYR A 392 10.83 -16.00 -19.41
C TYR A 392 10.72 -15.04 -18.22
N ILE A 393 10.29 -13.83 -18.48
CA ILE A 393 10.21 -12.73 -17.52
C ILE A 393 8.79 -12.59 -17.01
N ARG A 394 8.64 -12.38 -15.69
CA ARG A 394 7.36 -12.20 -15.03
C ARG A 394 7.18 -10.82 -14.43
N ARG A 395 8.25 -10.17 -13.97
CA ARG A 395 8.19 -8.86 -13.34
C ARG A 395 9.35 -8.00 -13.79
N LEU A 396 9.07 -6.72 -13.92
CA LEU A 396 10.03 -5.69 -14.28
C LEU A 396 9.92 -4.52 -13.30
N GLY A 397 11.03 -3.85 -13.04
CA GLY A 397 11.05 -2.62 -12.30
C GLY A 397 12.20 -1.72 -12.71
N VAL A 398 11.94 -0.43 -12.77
CA VAL A 398 12.94 0.61 -13.00
C VAL A 398 12.81 1.68 -11.91
N CYS A 399 13.92 2.27 -11.50
CA CYS A 399 13.97 3.27 -10.45
C CYS A 399 14.97 4.36 -10.83
N ALA A 400 14.54 5.60 -10.72
CA ALA A 400 15.41 6.77 -10.65
C ALA A 400 15.73 7.03 -9.18
N ALA A 401 16.95 6.78 -8.78
CA ALA A 401 17.45 7.05 -7.45
C ALA A 401 18.10 8.43 -7.40
N ASP A 402 18.28 8.98 -6.20
CA ASP A 402 18.96 10.27 -5.99
C ASP A 402 18.37 11.37 -6.90
N THR A 403 17.04 11.50 -6.88
CA THR A 403 16.36 12.53 -7.67
C THR A 403 16.43 13.88 -6.97
N HIS A 404 16.77 14.92 -7.72
CA HIS A 404 16.86 16.29 -7.24
C HIS A 404 16.06 17.23 -8.15
N ASN A 405 15.71 18.39 -7.62
CA ASN A 405 15.25 19.49 -8.46
C ASN A 405 16.32 19.79 -9.50
N ASP A 406 15.89 20.06 -10.71
CA ASP A 406 16.75 20.22 -11.89
C ASP A 406 17.70 21.41 -11.75
N CYS A 407 18.82 21.19 -11.04
CA CYS A 407 19.98 22.09 -11.04
C CYS A 407 21.02 21.49 -11.97
N LEU A 408 20.98 21.86 -13.23
CA LEU A 408 21.94 21.42 -14.25
C LEU A 408 23.35 21.87 -13.87
N GLN A 409 24.20 20.92 -13.53
CA GLN A 409 25.63 21.14 -13.60
C GLN A 409 26.04 21.07 -15.08
N LEU A 410 26.33 22.21 -15.68
CA LEU A 410 26.71 22.28 -17.08
C LEU A 410 28.09 21.65 -17.28
N ASP A 411 28.24 20.85 -18.34
CA ASP A 411 29.51 20.32 -18.85
C ASP A 411 29.68 20.67 -20.33
N MET A 412 30.91 20.53 -20.85
CA MET A 412 31.25 20.90 -22.24
C MET A 412 30.89 19.82 -23.28
N PHE A 413 30.40 18.68 -22.85
CA PHE A 413 30.17 17.48 -23.69
C PHE A 413 28.71 17.19 -23.93
N THR A 414 27.80 17.84 -23.20
CA THR A 414 26.36 17.63 -23.26
C THR A 414 25.70 18.66 -24.15
N ASP A 415 24.93 18.22 -25.14
CA ASP A 415 24.10 19.10 -25.97
C ASP A 415 22.84 19.54 -25.18
N TYR A 416 22.98 20.63 -24.46
CA TYR A 416 21.90 21.19 -23.63
C TYR A 416 20.74 21.72 -24.47
N ALA A 417 20.99 22.22 -25.70
CA ALA A 417 19.90 22.67 -26.56
C ALA A 417 19.00 21.55 -27.00
N ALA A 418 19.58 20.36 -27.29
CA ALA A 418 18.81 19.17 -27.58
C ALA A 418 18.01 18.67 -26.35
N LEU A 419 18.60 18.71 -25.14
CA LEU A 419 17.91 18.32 -23.89
C LEU A 419 16.74 19.25 -23.57
N GLU A 420 16.94 20.57 -23.68
CA GLU A 420 15.86 21.56 -23.49
C GLU A 420 14.73 21.38 -24.51
N GLY A 421 15.08 21.09 -25.78
CA GLY A 421 14.11 20.79 -26.83
C GLY A 421 13.27 19.55 -26.51
N GLU A 422 13.91 18.48 -26.03
CA GLU A 422 13.24 17.25 -25.59
C GLU A 422 12.33 17.51 -24.39
N GLU A 423 12.80 18.22 -23.39
CA GLU A 423 12.01 18.56 -22.20
C GLU A 423 10.79 19.40 -22.54
N ARG A 424 10.94 20.40 -23.42
CA ARG A 424 9.79 21.20 -23.91
C ARG A 424 8.73 20.30 -24.57
N MET A 425 9.16 19.36 -25.42
CA MET A 425 8.27 18.40 -26.07
C MET A 425 7.57 17.51 -25.03
N GLN A 426 8.31 16.98 -24.05
CA GLN A 426 7.75 16.15 -22.98
C GLN A 426 6.70 16.91 -22.15
N ARG A 427 6.95 18.19 -21.84
CA ARG A 427 5.96 19.05 -21.15
C ARG A 427 4.69 19.27 -21.98
N VAL A 428 4.81 19.44 -23.30
CA VAL A 428 3.65 19.54 -24.21
C VAL A 428 2.87 18.23 -24.20
N ILE A 429 3.53 17.09 -24.32
CA ILE A 429 2.90 15.76 -24.25
C ILE A 429 2.17 15.57 -22.92
N LEU A 430 2.77 15.95 -21.79
CA LEU A 430 2.13 15.92 -20.47
C LEU A 430 0.88 16.80 -20.43
N GLY A 431 0.93 17.99 -21.00
CA GLY A 431 -0.24 18.88 -21.11
C GLY A 431 -1.39 18.23 -21.88
N ILE A 432 -1.09 17.61 -23.02
CA ILE A 432 -2.09 16.86 -23.82
C ILE A 432 -2.65 15.69 -23.03
N ARG A 433 -1.79 14.86 -22.41
CA ARG A 433 -2.22 13.69 -21.61
C ARG A 433 -3.08 14.09 -20.41
N ARG A 434 -2.78 15.22 -19.74
CA ARG A 434 -3.61 15.74 -18.63
C ARG A 434 -5.00 16.19 -19.11
N LYS A 435 -5.10 16.80 -20.29
CA LYS A 435 -6.33 17.36 -20.80
C LYS A 435 -7.23 16.31 -21.47
N TYR A 436 -6.65 15.35 -22.19
CA TYR A 436 -7.37 14.44 -23.07
C TYR A 436 -7.20 12.96 -22.67
N GLY A 437 -6.51 12.67 -21.55
CA GLY A 437 -6.25 11.33 -21.07
C GLY A 437 -4.88 10.77 -21.52
N SER A 438 -4.36 9.81 -20.75
CA SER A 438 -2.99 9.27 -20.91
C SER A 438 -2.77 8.57 -22.26
N ASN A 439 -3.84 8.13 -22.94
CA ASN A 439 -3.78 7.49 -24.26
C ASN A 439 -4.00 8.46 -25.43
N ALA A 440 -4.14 9.76 -25.18
CA ALA A 440 -4.36 10.75 -26.25
C ALA A 440 -3.16 10.91 -27.18
N ILE A 441 -1.96 10.70 -26.67
CA ILE A 441 -0.72 10.71 -27.45
C ILE A 441 0.21 9.60 -26.97
N LEU A 442 0.60 8.73 -27.89
CA LEU A 442 1.39 7.53 -27.66
C LEU A 442 2.53 7.43 -28.67
N LYS A 443 3.61 6.74 -28.30
CA LYS A 443 4.69 6.38 -29.23
C LYS A 443 4.31 5.13 -30.05
N GLY A 444 4.90 4.99 -31.25
CA GLY A 444 4.67 3.84 -32.10
C GLY A 444 4.91 2.49 -31.40
N MET A 445 5.91 2.43 -30.49
CA MET A 445 6.20 1.20 -29.73
C MET A 445 5.03 0.73 -28.85
N ASN A 446 4.14 1.63 -28.42
CA ASN A 446 2.98 1.28 -27.59
C ASN A 446 1.86 0.53 -28.36
N TYR A 447 2.02 0.38 -29.68
CA TYR A 447 1.11 -0.38 -30.55
C TYR A 447 1.68 -1.74 -30.99
N LEU A 448 2.92 -2.04 -30.62
CA LEU A 448 3.54 -3.33 -30.93
C LEU A 448 2.92 -4.45 -30.11
N GLU A 449 3.00 -5.66 -30.63
CA GLU A 449 2.56 -6.86 -29.93
C GLU A 449 3.36 -7.04 -28.62
N GLY A 450 2.68 -7.34 -27.52
CA GLY A 450 3.28 -7.43 -26.19
C GLY A 450 3.38 -6.11 -25.43
N ALA A 451 3.14 -4.93 -26.07
CA ALA A 451 3.10 -3.63 -25.39
C ALA A 451 1.97 -3.57 -24.37
N THR A 452 2.22 -2.92 -23.23
CA THR A 452 1.26 -2.86 -22.11
C THR A 452 0.84 -1.44 -21.74
N ALA A 453 1.49 -0.40 -22.27
CA ALA A 453 1.26 0.99 -21.85
C ALA A 453 -0.19 1.44 -22.05
N ARG A 454 -0.84 1.07 -23.15
CA ARG A 454 -2.22 1.44 -23.45
C ARG A 454 -3.20 0.91 -22.41
N GLU A 455 -3.05 -0.34 -22.01
CA GLU A 455 -3.87 -0.96 -20.96
C GLU A 455 -3.51 -0.37 -19.60
N ARG A 456 -2.22 -0.24 -19.29
CA ARG A 456 -1.75 0.34 -18.03
C ARG A 456 -2.24 1.77 -17.81
N ASN A 457 -2.33 2.59 -18.87
CA ASN A 457 -2.84 3.95 -18.81
C ASN A 457 -4.34 4.04 -18.45
N THR A 458 -5.08 2.94 -18.52
CA THR A 458 -6.48 2.83 -18.07
C THR A 458 -6.61 2.23 -16.68
N GLN A 459 -5.49 2.06 -15.97
CA GLN A 459 -5.45 1.46 -14.64
C GLN A 459 -5.05 2.49 -13.58
N ILE A 460 -5.56 2.32 -12.37
CA ILE A 460 -5.14 3.02 -11.15
C ILE A 460 -4.58 1.97 -10.20
N GLY A 461 -3.34 2.17 -9.72
CA GLY A 461 -2.67 1.20 -8.86
C GLY A 461 -2.52 -0.21 -9.46
N GLY A 462 -2.48 -0.32 -10.80
CA GLY A 462 -2.39 -1.60 -11.51
C GLY A 462 -3.71 -2.37 -11.63
N HIS A 463 -4.85 -1.74 -11.29
CA HIS A 463 -6.20 -2.29 -11.40
C HIS A 463 -7.08 -1.40 -12.27
N ARG A 464 -8.18 -1.94 -12.77
CA ARG A 464 -9.13 -1.24 -13.63
C ARG A 464 -9.62 0.04 -12.93
N ALA A 465 -9.56 1.19 -13.65
CA ALA A 465 -9.99 2.49 -13.16
C ALA A 465 -11.50 2.59 -12.98
#